data_518658d2a0076f7621b756f72238519c
#
_entry.id   518658d2a0076f7621b756f72238519c
#
_cell.length_a   1.000
_cell.length_b   1.000
_cell.length_c   1.000
_cell.angle_alpha   90.00
_cell.angle_beta   90.00
_cell.angle_gamma   90.00
#
_symmetry.space_group_name_H-M   'P 1'
#
loop_
_entity.id
_entity.type
_entity.pdbx_description
1 polymer ?
#
loop_
_entity_poly.entity_id
_entity_poly.type
_entity_poly.pdbx_seq_one_letter_code
_entity_poly.pdbx_strand_id
1 'polypeptide(L)'
;MARFLSPLRRGTTYTRLLHLWVPMLVVSLWMFIDPRRPWVPALLVIPVGLIAGVRTGEGVQARWMLTPGKEAPGFSIAPSGSWRDRLRTAVWLEARLLLGVAAMFMCVWMPSLVYDLVRLSLGYPSDLAAWHPSPHWSYALLTPLPLLALYGAVVGLGHLVTAAARTLLGPSAAERLAALEERTERLLERTRIARELHDSIGHALTVAVVQA
;
A
#
# COMPACT_ATOMS: atom_id res chain seq x y z
N MET A 1 19.72 -18.98 -0.97
CA MET A 1 19.32 -18.35 0.30
C MET A 1 19.33 -16.81 0.26
N ALA A 2 20.34 -16.13 -0.29
CA ALA A 2 20.37 -14.65 -0.30
C ALA A 2 19.20 -13.96 -1.02
N ARG A 3 18.65 -14.52 -2.09
CA ARG A 3 17.49 -13.99 -2.82
C ARG A 3 16.17 -14.10 -2.04
N PHE A 4 16.02 -15.14 -1.22
CA PHE A 4 14.80 -15.37 -0.42
C PHE A 4 14.66 -14.30 0.68
N LEU A 5 15.74 -13.92 1.35
CA LEU A 5 15.75 -12.93 2.42
C LEU A 5 15.86 -11.46 1.90
N SER A 6 16.00 -11.26 0.58
CA SER A 6 16.14 -9.92 -0.01
C SER A 6 14.98 -8.96 0.33
N PRO A 7 13.69 -9.37 0.47
CA PRO A 7 12.62 -8.49 0.87
C PRO A 7 12.80 -7.89 2.26
N LEU A 8 13.34 -8.64 3.22
CA LEU A 8 13.58 -8.15 4.59
C LEU A 8 14.68 -7.08 4.69
N ARG A 9 15.57 -7.02 3.70
CA ARG A 9 16.63 -6.00 3.63
C ARG A 9 16.15 -4.69 3.00
N ARG A 10 14.96 -4.68 2.41
CA ARG A 10 14.39 -3.50 1.74
C ARG A 10 13.58 -2.69 2.74
N GLY A 11 13.92 -1.42 2.93
CA GLY A 11 13.16 -0.50 3.77
C GLY A 11 11.67 -0.42 3.39
N THR A 12 11.34 -0.66 2.10
CA THR A 12 9.95 -0.68 1.60
C THR A 12 9.07 -1.76 2.23
N THR A 13 9.64 -2.85 2.72
CA THR A 13 8.88 -3.90 3.43
C THR A 13 8.37 -3.36 4.76
N TYR A 14 9.21 -2.66 5.48
CA TYR A 14 8.86 -2.08 6.79
C TYR A 14 7.93 -0.88 6.66
N THR A 15 8.10 -0.02 5.66
CA THR A 15 7.18 1.10 5.44
C THR A 15 5.78 0.62 5.04
N ARG A 16 5.66 -0.48 4.27
CA ARG A 16 4.37 -1.12 3.95
C ARG A 16 3.72 -1.72 5.19
N LEU A 17 4.49 -2.38 6.04
CA LEU A 17 3.98 -2.92 7.30
C LEU A 17 3.49 -1.77 8.22
N LEU A 18 4.28 -0.71 8.34
CA LEU A 18 3.91 0.48 9.12
C LEU A 18 2.62 1.11 8.57
N HIS A 19 2.46 1.18 7.23
CA HIS A 19 1.23 1.66 6.61
C HIS A 19 -0.02 0.86 7.03
N LEU A 20 0.12 -0.46 7.19
CA LEU A 20 -0.96 -1.33 7.67
C LEU A 20 -1.23 -1.15 9.18
N TRP A 21 -0.21 -0.74 9.94
CA TRP A 21 -0.34 -0.55 11.39
C TRP A 21 -0.99 0.78 11.77
N VAL A 22 -0.92 1.80 10.92
CA VAL A 22 -1.51 3.12 11.21
C VAL A 22 -3.01 3.03 11.57
N PRO A 23 -3.90 2.36 10.81
CA PRO A 23 -5.30 2.23 11.20
C PRO A 23 -5.49 1.40 12.47
N MET A 24 -4.52 0.55 12.84
CA MET A 24 -4.59 -0.27 14.06
C MET A 24 -4.52 0.58 15.33
N LEU A 25 -3.97 1.79 15.27
CA LEU A 25 -4.02 2.73 16.40
C LEU A 25 -5.46 3.07 16.76
N VAL A 26 -6.33 3.30 15.77
CA VAL A 26 -7.75 3.57 15.98
C VAL A 26 -8.48 2.34 16.51
N VAL A 27 -8.20 1.16 15.95
CA VAL A 27 -8.78 -0.11 16.41
C VAL A 27 -8.36 -0.40 17.85
N SER A 28 -7.08 -0.24 18.17
CA SER A 28 -6.55 -0.49 19.52
C SER A 28 -7.16 0.46 20.55
N LEU A 29 -7.29 1.76 20.19
CA LEU A 29 -7.95 2.75 21.05
C LEU A 29 -9.41 2.38 21.29
N TRP A 30 -10.14 1.95 20.25
CA TRP A 30 -11.51 1.51 20.39
C TRP A 30 -11.63 0.26 21.27
N MET A 31 -10.76 -0.72 21.09
CA MET A 31 -10.74 -1.94 21.88
C MET A 31 -10.47 -1.65 23.38
N PHE A 32 -9.79 -0.55 23.68
CA PHE A 32 -9.60 -0.09 25.05
C PHE A 32 -10.88 0.56 25.63
N ILE A 33 -11.69 1.22 24.79
CA ILE A 33 -12.95 1.88 25.20
C ILE A 33 -14.08 0.85 25.32
N ASP A 34 -14.30 0.03 24.30
CA ASP A 34 -15.38 -0.98 24.27
C ASP A 34 -14.95 -2.26 23.54
N PRO A 35 -14.31 -3.22 24.25
CA PRO A 35 -13.85 -4.48 23.65
C PRO A 35 -15.00 -5.41 23.23
N ARG A 36 -16.24 -5.13 23.66
CA ARG A 36 -17.42 -5.96 23.32
C ARG A 36 -17.91 -5.70 21.90
N ARG A 37 -17.52 -4.59 21.30
CA ARG A 37 -17.95 -4.18 19.95
C ARG A 37 -16.76 -3.94 19.01
N PRO A 38 -15.96 -4.96 18.68
CA PRO A 38 -14.74 -4.83 17.87
C PRO A 38 -15.00 -4.40 16.43
N TRP A 39 -16.22 -4.49 15.95
CA TRP A 39 -16.65 -4.14 14.60
C TRP A 39 -16.93 -2.63 14.40
N VAL A 40 -17.08 -1.84 15.47
CA VAL A 40 -17.42 -0.42 15.38
C VAL A 40 -16.40 0.41 14.60
N PRO A 41 -15.08 0.23 14.75
CA PRO A 41 -14.10 0.93 13.91
C PRO A 41 -14.33 0.74 12.41
N ALA A 42 -14.69 -0.47 11.99
CA ALA A 42 -15.01 -0.73 10.58
C ALA A 42 -16.21 0.08 10.12
N LEU A 43 -17.30 0.12 10.88
CA LEU A 43 -18.46 0.95 10.52
C LEU A 43 -18.15 2.46 10.49
N LEU A 44 -17.27 2.94 11.38
CA LEU A 44 -16.91 4.36 11.45
C LEU A 44 -16.01 4.78 10.28
N VAL A 45 -15.24 3.88 9.72
CA VAL A 45 -14.34 4.14 8.58
C VAL A 45 -15.12 4.41 7.29
N ILE A 46 -16.30 3.80 7.09
CA ILE A 46 -17.13 4.00 5.89
C ILE A 46 -17.47 5.48 5.65
N PRO A 47 -18.14 6.20 6.58
CA PRO A 47 -18.47 7.61 6.36
C PRO A 47 -17.22 8.49 6.21
N VAL A 48 -16.12 8.15 6.89
CA VAL A 48 -14.82 8.86 6.70
C VAL A 48 -14.34 8.74 5.26
N GLY A 49 -14.43 7.56 4.66
CA GLY A 49 -14.03 7.32 3.27
C GLY A 49 -14.86 8.08 2.23
N LEU A 50 -16.08 8.51 2.59
CA LEU A 50 -16.94 9.32 1.72
C LEU A 50 -16.58 10.82 1.71
N ILE A 51 -15.70 11.26 2.61
CA ILE A 51 -15.21 12.64 2.64
C ILE A 51 -14.19 12.83 1.50
N ALA A 52 -14.43 13.83 0.65
CA ALA A 52 -13.62 14.04 -0.57
C ALA A 52 -12.11 14.20 -0.31
N GLY A 53 -11.73 14.91 0.75
CA GLY A 53 -10.32 15.17 1.11
C GLY A 53 -9.57 13.96 1.66
N VAL A 54 -10.27 12.93 2.15
CA VAL A 54 -9.64 11.71 2.69
C VAL A 54 -8.83 10.98 1.62
N ARG A 55 -9.32 10.95 0.38
CA ARG A 55 -8.58 10.36 -0.76
C ARG A 55 -7.21 11.01 -0.96
N THR A 56 -7.12 12.33 -0.82
CA THR A 56 -5.85 13.07 -0.91
C THR A 56 -4.86 12.60 0.17
N GLY A 57 -5.30 12.57 1.43
CA GLY A 57 -4.46 12.13 2.54
C GLY A 57 -3.98 10.68 2.39
N GLU A 58 -4.89 9.79 2.02
CA GLU A 58 -4.57 8.37 1.75
C GLU A 58 -3.62 8.21 0.55
N GLY A 59 -3.83 8.97 -0.52
CA GLY A 59 -2.95 8.97 -1.69
C GLY A 59 -1.53 9.44 -1.36
N VAL A 60 -1.40 10.52 -0.58
CA VAL A 60 -0.10 11.02 -0.09
C VAL A 60 0.58 9.96 0.78
N GLN A 61 -0.13 9.40 1.76
CA GLN A 61 0.42 8.38 2.65
C GLN A 61 0.84 7.12 1.86
N ALA A 62 0.02 6.66 0.91
CA ALA A 62 0.35 5.53 0.03
C ALA A 62 1.63 5.79 -0.79
N ARG A 63 1.79 7.00 -1.34
CA ARG A 63 3.03 7.40 -2.06
C ARG A 63 4.27 7.21 -1.19
N TRP A 64 4.24 7.78 0.00
CA TRP A 64 5.39 7.79 0.91
C TRP A 64 5.72 6.41 1.45
N MET A 65 4.72 5.61 1.79
CA MET A 65 4.93 4.36 2.51
C MET A 65 4.95 3.11 1.62
N LEU A 66 4.16 3.07 0.54
CA LEU A 66 4.07 1.89 -0.31
C LEU A 66 5.08 1.87 -1.46
N THR A 67 5.45 3.05 -1.97
CA THR A 67 6.35 3.19 -3.12
C THR A 67 7.37 4.33 -2.94
N PRO A 68 8.15 4.35 -1.86
CA PRO A 68 9.11 5.41 -1.62
C PRO A 68 10.12 5.51 -2.80
N GLY A 69 10.44 6.74 -3.22
CA GLY A 69 11.43 7.00 -4.26
C GLY A 69 10.97 6.74 -5.71
N LYS A 70 9.68 6.46 -5.96
CA LYS A 70 9.15 6.36 -7.33
C LYS A 70 8.56 7.67 -7.78
N GLU A 71 9.00 8.18 -8.94
CA GLU A 71 8.50 9.44 -9.52
C GLU A 71 7.02 9.37 -9.90
N ALA A 72 6.53 8.23 -10.40
CA ALA A 72 5.12 8.01 -10.75
C ALA A 72 4.54 6.79 -10.01
N PRO A 73 4.12 6.95 -8.74
CA PRO A 73 3.70 5.82 -7.90
C PRO A 73 2.35 5.19 -8.31
N GLY A 74 1.61 5.80 -9.24
CA GLY A 74 0.30 5.31 -9.71
C GLY A 74 -0.87 5.57 -8.74
N PHE A 75 -0.68 6.44 -7.75
CA PHE A 75 -1.71 6.87 -6.81
C PHE A 75 -2.12 8.32 -7.09
N SER A 76 -3.43 8.58 -7.09
CA SER A 76 -3.97 9.94 -7.16
C SER A 76 -3.84 10.64 -5.80
N ILE A 77 -3.49 11.92 -5.84
CA ILE A 77 -3.51 12.84 -4.68
C ILE A 77 -4.62 13.88 -4.81
N ALA A 78 -5.44 13.79 -5.86
CA ALA A 78 -6.59 14.66 -6.02
C ALA A 78 -7.73 14.24 -5.09
N PRO A 79 -8.55 15.19 -4.62
CA PRO A 79 -9.75 14.86 -3.85
C PRO A 79 -10.74 14.05 -4.70
N SER A 80 -11.66 13.34 -4.05
CA SER A 80 -12.71 12.60 -4.77
C SER A 80 -13.60 13.56 -5.55
N GLY A 81 -13.54 13.52 -6.87
CA GLY A 81 -14.36 14.35 -7.75
C GLY A 81 -15.76 13.76 -8.02
N SER A 82 -15.95 12.46 -7.83
CA SER A 82 -17.19 11.75 -8.09
C SER A 82 -17.63 10.88 -6.90
N TRP A 83 -18.93 10.51 -6.88
CA TRP A 83 -19.44 9.55 -5.90
C TRP A 83 -18.72 8.19 -5.98
N ARG A 84 -18.39 7.76 -7.19
CA ARG A 84 -17.64 6.53 -7.44
C ARG A 84 -16.24 6.58 -6.80
N ASP A 85 -15.56 7.72 -6.84
CA ASP A 85 -14.26 7.90 -6.20
C ASP A 85 -14.37 7.85 -4.68
N ARG A 86 -15.42 8.41 -4.10
CA ARG A 86 -15.70 8.32 -2.66
C ARG A 86 -15.93 6.89 -2.21
N LEU A 87 -16.73 6.12 -2.96
CA LEU A 87 -16.95 4.70 -2.69
C LEU A 87 -15.65 3.90 -2.79
N ARG A 88 -14.82 4.15 -3.80
CA ARG A 88 -13.49 3.51 -3.92
C ARG A 88 -12.59 3.84 -2.74
N THR A 89 -12.66 5.07 -2.21
CA THR A 89 -11.90 5.46 -1.01
C THR A 89 -12.44 4.77 0.23
N ALA A 90 -13.75 4.64 0.40
CA ALA A 90 -14.34 3.91 1.52
C ALA A 90 -13.95 2.42 1.47
N VAL A 91 -14.05 1.77 0.31
CA VAL A 91 -13.61 0.38 0.11
C VAL A 91 -12.10 0.22 0.36
N TRP A 92 -11.30 1.23 -0.02
CA TRP A 92 -9.87 1.24 0.28
C TRP A 92 -9.59 1.24 1.78
N LEU A 93 -10.27 2.10 2.54
CA LEU A 93 -10.09 2.20 3.99
C LEU A 93 -10.47 0.90 4.69
N GLU A 94 -11.57 0.26 4.27
CA GLU A 94 -12.00 -1.04 4.77
C GLU A 94 -10.97 -2.14 4.45
N ALA A 95 -10.55 -2.23 3.19
CA ALA A 95 -9.53 -3.19 2.77
C ALA A 95 -8.22 -3.02 3.57
N ARG A 96 -7.78 -1.77 3.76
CA ARG A 96 -6.60 -1.45 4.54
C ARG A 96 -6.75 -1.81 6.01
N LEU A 97 -7.93 -1.57 6.59
CA LEU A 97 -8.25 -1.95 7.97
C LEU A 97 -8.16 -3.47 8.15
N LEU A 98 -8.81 -4.24 7.26
CA LEU A 98 -8.79 -5.70 7.31
C LEU A 98 -7.39 -6.27 7.13
N LEU A 99 -6.61 -5.73 6.18
CA LEU A 99 -5.21 -6.13 5.98
C LEU A 99 -4.34 -5.76 7.19
N GLY A 100 -4.63 -4.64 7.85
CA GLY A 100 -3.98 -4.22 9.08
C GLY A 100 -4.26 -5.17 10.23
N VAL A 101 -5.52 -5.58 10.42
CA VAL A 101 -5.91 -6.60 11.43
C VAL A 101 -5.17 -7.91 11.16
N ALA A 102 -5.14 -8.38 9.90
CA ALA A 102 -4.42 -9.59 9.52
C ALA A 102 -2.90 -9.46 9.80
N ALA A 103 -2.30 -8.32 9.47
CA ALA A 103 -0.88 -8.06 9.73
C ALA A 103 -0.59 -8.05 11.23
N MET A 104 -1.41 -7.37 12.03
CA MET A 104 -1.27 -7.32 13.48
C MET A 104 -1.41 -8.71 14.10
N PHE A 105 -2.43 -9.47 13.68
CA PHE A 105 -2.63 -10.84 14.12
C PHE A 105 -1.40 -11.71 13.86
N MET A 106 -0.87 -11.68 12.64
CA MET A 106 0.33 -12.45 12.27
C MET A 106 1.57 -12.01 13.07
N CYS A 107 1.76 -10.70 13.26
CA CYS A 107 2.91 -10.16 13.99
C CYS A 107 2.89 -10.46 15.49
N VAL A 108 1.72 -10.71 16.06
CA VAL A 108 1.57 -11.06 17.49
C VAL A 108 1.56 -12.58 17.68
N TRP A 109 0.71 -13.29 16.94
CA TRP A 109 0.49 -14.72 17.16
C TRP A 109 1.63 -15.61 16.68
N MET A 110 2.30 -15.26 15.57
CA MET A 110 3.40 -16.11 15.09
C MET A 110 4.61 -16.10 16.02
N PRO A 111 5.09 -14.97 16.55
CA PRO A 111 6.14 -14.96 17.57
C PRO A 111 5.73 -15.64 18.88
N SER A 112 4.47 -15.45 19.31
CA SER A 112 3.94 -16.12 20.50
C SER A 112 3.94 -17.64 20.33
N LEU A 113 3.56 -18.14 19.16
CA LEU A 113 3.60 -19.56 18.83
C LEU A 113 5.05 -20.09 18.79
N VAL A 114 5.99 -19.32 18.24
CA VAL A 114 7.43 -19.68 18.29
C VAL A 114 7.90 -19.84 19.73
N TYR A 115 7.55 -18.86 20.59
CA TYR A 115 7.90 -18.89 22.00
C TYR A 115 7.33 -20.14 22.71
N ASP A 116 6.06 -20.46 22.47
CA ASP A 116 5.39 -21.61 23.08
C ASP A 116 5.98 -22.96 22.61
N LEU A 117 6.29 -23.08 21.31
CA LEU A 117 6.96 -24.26 20.75
C LEU A 117 8.37 -24.48 21.35
N VAL A 118 9.11 -23.40 21.55
CA VAL A 118 10.42 -23.46 22.22
C VAL A 118 10.26 -23.91 23.66
N ARG A 119 9.30 -23.37 24.42
CA ARG A 119 9.02 -23.80 25.80
C ARG A 119 8.68 -25.27 25.87
N LEU A 120 7.75 -25.74 25.01
CA LEU A 120 7.38 -27.16 24.93
C LEU A 120 8.59 -28.06 24.62
N SER A 121 9.49 -27.62 23.77
CA SER A 121 10.70 -28.38 23.44
C SER A 121 11.69 -28.49 24.60
N LEU A 122 11.68 -27.47 25.48
CA LEU A 122 12.53 -27.42 26.68
C LEU A 122 11.92 -28.10 27.93
N GLY A 123 10.74 -28.69 27.81
CA GLY A 123 10.10 -29.40 28.92
C GLY A 123 9.06 -28.59 29.71
N TYR A 124 8.74 -27.35 29.29
CA TYR A 124 7.74 -26.52 29.95
C TYR A 124 6.33 -26.72 29.33
N PRO A 125 5.24 -26.58 30.11
CA PRO A 125 3.89 -26.70 29.58
C PRO A 125 3.54 -25.54 28.62
N SER A 126 2.58 -25.82 27.71
CA SER A 126 2.03 -24.77 26.81
C SER A 126 1.14 -23.80 27.58
N ASP A 127 1.28 -22.51 27.29
CA ASP A 127 0.38 -21.46 27.77
C ASP A 127 -0.67 -21.07 26.72
N LEU A 128 -0.46 -21.45 25.45
CA LEU A 128 -1.33 -21.06 24.32
C LEU A 128 -2.32 -22.15 23.92
N ALA A 129 -1.95 -23.42 24.09
CA ALA A 129 -2.76 -24.53 23.63
C ALA A 129 -3.78 -25.00 24.69
N ALA A 130 -5.07 -24.86 24.38
CA ALA A 130 -6.15 -25.30 25.27
C ALA A 130 -6.16 -26.82 25.59
N TRP A 131 -5.54 -27.64 24.73
CA TRP A 131 -5.43 -29.10 24.93
C TRP A 131 -4.23 -29.54 25.77
N HIS A 132 -3.42 -28.58 26.28
CA HIS A 132 -2.25 -28.84 27.15
C HIS A 132 -1.34 -29.98 26.65
N PRO A 133 -0.68 -29.80 25.50
CA PRO A 133 0.19 -30.85 24.95
C PRO A 133 1.34 -31.16 25.90
N SER A 134 1.72 -32.43 25.98
CA SER A 134 2.86 -32.84 26.80
C SER A 134 4.17 -32.30 26.18
N PRO A 135 5.07 -31.75 26.99
CA PRO A 135 6.36 -31.27 26.51
C PRO A 135 7.17 -32.37 25.82
N HIS A 136 7.74 -32.04 24.65
CA HIS A 136 8.55 -33.01 23.90
C HIS A 136 9.52 -32.26 22.99
N TRP A 137 10.76 -32.77 22.85
CA TRP A 137 11.82 -32.12 22.03
C TRP A 137 11.45 -31.92 20.56
N SER A 138 10.54 -32.75 20.00
CA SER A 138 10.13 -32.65 18.59
C SER A 138 9.45 -31.35 18.25
N TYR A 139 8.90 -30.58 19.21
CA TYR A 139 8.32 -29.27 18.96
C TYR A 139 9.36 -28.26 18.44
N ALA A 140 10.66 -28.47 18.72
CA ALA A 140 11.72 -27.67 18.14
C ALA A 140 11.73 -27.72 16.60
N LEU A 141 11.36 -28.86 16.01
CA LEU A 141 11.30 -29.04 14.54
C LEU A 141 10.17 -28.23 13.89
N LEU A 142 9.13 -27.87 14.64
CA LEU A 142 8.01 -27.07 14.17
C LEU A 142 8.27 -25.55 14.25
N THR A 143 9.25 -25.12 15.04
CA THR A 143 9.58 -23.70 15.27
C THR A 143 9.84 -22.89 13.97
N PRO A 144 10.45 -23.43 12.91
CA PRO A 144 10.63 -22.68 11.66
C PRO A 144 9.32 -22.34 10.93
N LEU A 145 8.24 -23.12 11.13
CA LEU A 145 6.99 -22.93 10.38
C LEU A 145 6.30 -21.59 10.68
N PRO A 146 6.07 -21.17 11.95
CA PRO A 146 5.50 -19.84 12.23
C PRO A 146 6.41 -18.71 11.76
N LEU A 147 7.74 -18.88 11.79
CA LEU A 147 8.67 -17.87 11.26
C LEU A 147 8.53 -17.71 9.74
N LEU A 148 8.39 -18.81 9.01
CA LEU A 148 8.14 -18.80 7.56
C LEU A 148 6.76 -18.21 7.25
N ALA A 149 5.74 -18.54 8.04
CA ALA A 149 4.40 -17.97 7.91
C ALA A 149 4.40 -16.46 8.16
N LEU A 150 5.09 -16.00 9.21
CA LEU A 150 5.26 -14.57 9.47
C LEU A 150 5.97 -13.86 8.32
N TYR A 151 7.08 -14.43 7.83
CA TYR A 151 7.78 -13.88 6.68
C TYR A 151 6.88 -13.76 5.44
N GLY A 152 6.18 -14.85 5.10
CA GLY A 152 5.24 -14.87 3.97
C GLY A 152 4.11 -13.86 4.13
N ALA A 153 3.55 -13.72 5.35
CA ALA A 153 2.51 -12.75 5.66
C ALA A 153 3.01 -11.31 5.50
N VAL A 154 4.16 -10.94 6.07
CA VAL A 154 4.72 -9.58 5.96
C VAL A 154 4.98 -9.19 4.52
N VAL A 155 5.58 -10.08 3.73
CA VAL A 155 5.86 -9.82 2.31
C VAL A 155 4.57 -9.82 1.50
N GLY A 156 3.71 -10.82 1.67
CA GLY A 156 2.47 -10.98 0.92
C GLY A 156 1.47 -9.86 1.17
N LEU A 157 1.22 -9.51 2.45
CA LEU A 157 0.33 -8.39 2.81
C LEU A 157 0.89 -7.05 2.32
N GLY A 158 2.22 -6.85 2.33
CA GLY A 158 2.85 -5.68 1.76
C GLY A 158 2.65 -5.55 0.24
N HIS A 159 2.68 -6.65 -0.50
CA HIS A 159 2.34 -6.65 -1.92
C HIS A 159 0.84 -6.44 -2.14
N LEU A 160 0.00 -7.10 -1.36
CA LEU A 160 -1.46 -7.01 -1.47
C LEU A 160 -1.97 -5.60 -1.20
N VAL A 161 -1.51 -4.93 -0.14
CA VAL A 161 -1.89 -3.54 0.16
C VAL A 161 -1.44 -2.59 -0.95
N THR A 162 -0.25 -2.82 -1.53
CA THR A 162 0.25 -1.99 -2.64
C THR A 162 -0.60 -2.19 -3.91
N ALA A 163 -1.01 -3.43 -4.21
CA ALA A 163 -1.89 -3.73 -5.33
C ALA A 163 -3.28 -3.13 -5.13
N ALA A 164 -3.88 -3.30 -3.94
CA ALA A 164 -5.17 -2.71 -3.58
C ALA A 164 -5.14 -1.17 -3.68
N ALA A 165 -4.07 -0.53 -3.19
CA ALA A 165 -3.90 0.92 -3.31
C ALA A 165 -3.88 1.39 -4.77
N ARG A 166 -3.17 0.69 -5.67
CA ARG A 166 -3.12 1.03 -7.10
C ARG A 166 -4.47 0.94 -7.77
N THR A 167 -5.29 -0.04 -7.39
CA THR A 167 -6.64 -0.21 -7.96
C THR A 167 -7.63 0.78 -7.38
N LEU A 168 -7.61 1.05 -6.08
CA LEU A 168 -8.61 1.83 -5.38
C LEU A 168 -8.26 3.33 -5.28
N LEU A 169 -6.99 3.68 -5.07
CA LEU A 169 -6.48 5.06 -5.06
C LEU A 169 -5.85 5.49 -6.39
N GLY A 170 -5.88 4.67 -7.41
CA GLY A 170 -5.40 5.02 -8.74
C GLY A 170 -6.19 6.18 -9.35
N PRO A 171 -5.65 6.86 -10.40
CA PRO A 171 -6.32 7.97 -11.05
C PRO A 171 -7.72 7.61 -11.53
N SER A 172 -8.68 8.51 -11.36
CA SER A 172 -10.05 8.38 -11.85
C SER A 172 -10.10 8.44 -13.38
N ALA A 173 -11.24 8.08 -13.97
CA ALA A 173 -11.43 8.21 -15.43
C ALA A 173 -11.31 9.68 -15.87
N ALA A 174 -11.86 10.62 -15.09
CA ALA A 174 -11.76 12.04 -15.36
C ALA A 174 -10.32 12.56 -15.28
N GLU A 175 -9.55 12.16 -14.26
CA GLU A 175 -8.13 12.51 -14.14
C GLU A 175 -7.30 11.96 -15.31
N ARG A 176 -7.61 10.75 -15.78
CA ARG A 176 -6.91 10.15 -16.94
C ARG A 176 -7.24 10.90 -18.22
N LEU A 177 -8.50 11.28 -18.41
CA LEU A 177 -8.94 12.04 -19.57
C LEU A 177 -8.26 13.41 -19.61
N ALA A 178 -8.30 14.16 -18.49
CA ALA A 178 -7.63 15.44 -18.38
C ALA A 178 -6.12 15.35 -18.66
N ALA A 179 -5.46 14.30 -18.16
CA ALA A 179 -4.03 14.07 -18.45
C ALA A 179 -3.76 13.75 -19.93
N LEU A 180 -4.68 13.06 -20.61
CA LEU A 180 -4.57 12.81 -22.06
C LEU A 180 -4.81 14.07 -22.86
N GLU A 181 -5.79 14.89 -22.52
CA GLU A 181 -6.07 16.19 -23.13
C GLU A 181 -4.85 17.11 -23.04
N GLU A 182 -4.30 17.28 -21.83
CA GLU A 182 -3.08 18.06 -21.60
C GLU A 182 -1.89 17.55 -22.44
N ARG A 183 -1.73 16.23 -22.54
CA ARG A 183 -0.66 15.64 -23.36
C ARG A 183 -0.87 15.93 -24.85
N THR A 184 -2.12 15.86 -25.32
CA THR A 184 -2.47 16.15 -26.72
C THR A 184 -2.20 17.62 -27.05
N GLU A 185 -2.61 18.54 -26.18
CA GLU A 185 -2.34 19.98 -26.34
C GLU A 185 -0.84 20.27 -26.41
N ARG A 186 -0.04 19.68 -25.53
CA ARG A 186 1.42 19.81 -25.56
C ARG A 186 2.03 19.28 -26.86
N LEU A 187 1.51 18.19 -27.42
CA LEU A 187 1.99 17.65 -28.69
C LEU A 187 1.61 18.55 -29.87
N LEU A 188 0.40 19.09 -29.88
CA LEU A 188 -0.05 20.06 -30.91
C LEU A 188 0.81 21.32 -30.87
N GLU A 189 1.09 21.84 -29.67
CA GLU A 189 1.93 23.03 -29.50
C GLU A 189 3.38 22.76 -29.99
N ARG A 190 3.96 21.63 -29.64
CA ARG A 190 5.29 21.22 -30.16
C ARG A 190 5.30 21.15 -31.69
N THR A 191 4.23 20.58 -32.29
CA THR A 191 4.12 20.46 -33.73
C THR A 191 3.97 21.82 -34.39
N ARG A 192 3.24 22.77 -33.78
CA ARG A 192 3.12 24.14 -34.23
C ARG A 192 4.47 24.85 -34.23
N ILE A 193 5.18 24.80 -33.10
CA ILE A 193 6.51 25.42 -32.97
C ILE A 193 7.50 24.80 -33.98
N ALA A 194 7.47 23.50 -34.21
CA ALA A 194 8.35 22.85 -35.18
C ALA A 194 8.08 23.33 -36.61
N ARG A 195 6.81 23.55 -36.98
CA ARG A 195 6.46 24.12 -38.30
C ARG A 195 6.91 25.58 -38.44
N GLU A 196 6.64 26.42 -37.44
CA GLU A 196 7.07 27.80 -37.41
C GLU A 196 8.59 27.94 -37.55
N LEU A 197 9.35 27.08 -36.85
CA LEU A 197 10.80 27.00 -36.96
C LEU A 197 11.24 26.55 -38.35
N HIS A 198 10.62 25.50 -38.92
CA HIS A 198 10.94 25.02 -40.24
C HIS A 198 10.70 26.08 -41.32
N ASP A 199 9.57 26.78 -41.23
CA ASP A 199 9.22 27.84 -42.16
C ASP A 199 10.15 29.05 -42.03
N SER A 200 10.49 29.43 -40.79
CA SER A 200 11.44 30.51 -40.51
C SER A 200 12.86 30.20 -41.04
N ILE A 201 13.36 28.98 -40.78
CA ILE A 201 14.67 28.55 -41.28
C ILE A 201 14.65 28.44 -42.80
N GLY A 202 13.59 27.86 -43.37
CA GLY A 202 13.43 27.77 -44.82
C GLY A 202 13.42 29.11 -45.50
N HIS A 203 12.72 30.08 -44.91
CA HIS A 203 12.71 31.47 -45.42
C HIS A 203 14.09 32.12 -45.34
N ALA A 204 14.76 31.98 -44.16
CA ALA A 204 16.10 32.54 -43.97
C ALA A 204 17.13 31.96 -44.97
N LEU A 205 17.09 30.61 -45.21
CA LEU A 205 17.94 29.96 -46.19
C LEU A 205 17.65 30.41 -47.61
N THR A 206 16.36 30.58 -47.98
CA THR A 206 15.99 31.09 -49.31
C THR A 206 16.52 32.49 -49.54
N VAL A 207 16.38 33.40 -48.55
CA VAL A 207 16.92 34.76 -48.64
C VAL A 207 18.45 34.72 -48.74
N ALA A 208 19.14 33.90 -47.97
CA ALA A 208 20.60 33.78 -48.03
C ALA A 208 21.09 33.29 -49.41
N VAL A 209 20.40 32.33 -50.01
CA VAL A 209 20.74 31.80 -51.37
C VAL A 209 20.48 32.84 -52.47
N VAL A 210 19.46 33.67 -52.35
CA VAL A 210 19.16 34.71 -53.34
C VAL A 210 20.14 35.89 -53.25
N GLN A 211 20.74 36.11 -52.07
CA GLN A 211 21.70 37.20 -51.85
C GLN A 211 23.17 36.82 -52.16
N ALA A 212 23.46 35.54 -52.36
CA ALA A 212 24.78 35.04 -52.75
C ALA A 212 24.95 34.95 -54.26
#